data_4b182b0ef07852007574bc428c4a95a6
#
_entry.id   4b182b0ef07852007574bc428c4a95a6
#
_cell.length_a   1.000
_cell.length_b   1.000
_cell.length_c   1.000
_cell.angle_alpha   90.00
_cell.angle_beta   90.00
_cell.angle_gamma   90.00
#
_symmetry.space_group_name_H-M   'P 1'
#
loop_
_entity.id
_entity.type
_entity.pdbx_description
1 polymer ?
#
loop_
_entity_poly.entity_id
_entity_poly.type
_entity_poly.pdbx_seq_one_letter_code
_entity_poly.pdbx_strand_id
1 'polypeptide(L)' 'MKILTAEQVKRLPVGTDIKIVQNSTGRYSLGYIVKSGRKKMLKCPLLDPVAIVDRVGYHYERAKE' A
#
# COMPACT_ATOMS: atom_id res chain seq x y z
N MET A 1 -14.65 6.58 2.94
CA MET A 1 -13.23 6.30 2.76
C MET A 1 -12.80 5.22 3.74
N LYS A 2 -12.21 4.16 3.25
CA LYS A 2 -11.87 3.02 4.09
C LYS A 2 -10.36 2.91 4.28
N ILE A 3 -9.92 3.02 5.53
CA ILE A 3 -8.53 2.85 5.89
C ILE A 3 -8.25 1.36 6.03
N LEU A 4 -7.15 0.91 5.42
CA LEU A 4 -6.73 -0.48 5.46
C LEU A 4 -5.51 -0.62 6.38
N THR A 5 -5.48 -1.70 7.15
CA THR A 5 -4.28 -2.07 7.89
C THR A 5 -3.33 -2.80 6.95
N ALA A 6 -2.05 -2.92 7.35
CA ALA A 6 -1.07 -3.68 6.58
C ALA A 6 -1.54 -5.12 6.36
N GLU A 7 -2.15 -5.73 7.38
CA GLU A 7 -2.69 -7.08 7.29
C GLU A 7 -3.76 -7.20 6.22
N GLN A 8 -4.67 -6.24 6.16
CA GLN A 8 -5.72 -6.22 5.15
C GLN A 8 -5.15 -6.03 3.75
N VAL A 9 -4.15 -5.17 3.59
CA VAL A 9 -3.48 -4.97 2.30
C VAL A 9 -2.82 -6.26 1.82
N LYS A 10 -2.19 -7.00 2.71
CA LYS A 10 -1.53 -8.27 2.36
C LYS A 10 -2.52 -9.33 1.86
N ARG A 11 -3.78 -9.22 2.21
CA ARG A 11 -4.82 -10.16 1.78
C ARG A 11 -5.39 -9.85 0.40
N LEU A 12 -5.07 -8.67 -0.14
CA LEU A 12 -5.56 -8.28 -1.46
C LEU A 12 -4.77 -8.97 -2.57
N PRO A 13 -5.38 -9.20 -3.74
CA PRO A 13 -4.67 -9.83 -4.85
C PRO A 13 -3.50 -8.99 -5.35
N VAL A 14 -2.49 -9.68 -5.89
CA VAL A 14 -1.37 -9.04 -6.60
C VAL A 14 -1.94 -8.20 -7.75
N GLY A 15 -1.41 -6.98 -7.91
CA GLY A 15 -1.88 -6.04 -8.92
C GLY A 15 -2.93 -5.06 -8.42
N THR A 16 -3.42 -5.21 -7.18
CA THR A 16 -4.38 -4.26 -6.61
C THR A 16 -3.69 -2.91 -6.37
N ASP A 17 -4.31 -1.84 -6.85
CA ASP A 17 -3.79 -0.49 -6.66
C ASP A 17 -4.08 0.00 -5.25
N ILE A 18 -3.07 0.51 -4.59
CA ILE A 18 -3.12 0.96 -3.20
C ILE A 18 -2.57 2.37 -3.10
N LYS A 19 -3.22 3.20 -2.27
CA LYS A 19 -2.71 4.51 -1.89
C LYS A 19 -1.98 4.40 -0.56
N ILE A 20 -0.79 4.98 -0.48
CA ILE A 20 -0.08 5.17 0.79
C ILE A 20 -0.28 6.63 1.15
N VAL A 21 -1.10 6.88 2.18
CA VAL A 21 -1.56 8.23 2.52
C VAL A 21 -0.82 8.73 3.75
N GLN A 22 -0.30 9.95 3.64
CA GLN A 22 0.31 10.63 4.78
C GLN A 22 -0.78 11.32 5.61
N ASN A 23 -0.92 10.91 6.87
CA ASN A 23 -2.03 11.36 7.71
C ASN A 23 -2.06 12.87 7.93
N SER A 24 -0.88 13.50 8.07
CA SER A 24 -0.80 14.92 8.41
C SER A 24 -1.19 15.85 7.27
N THR A 25 -0.97 15.45 6.02
CA THR A 25 -1.18 16.30 4.85
C THR A 25 -2.27 15.80 3.92
N GLY A 26 -2.63 14.52 4.02
CA GLY A 26 -3.54 13.88 3.08
C GLY A 26 -2.90 13.57 1.72
N ARG A 27 -1.62 13.89 1.54
CA ARG A 27 -0.91 13.54 0.32
C ARG A 27 -0.71 12.04 0.24
N TYR A 28 -0.71 11.49 -0.97
CA TYR A 28 -0.57 10.06 -1.14
C TYR A 28 0.32 9.71 -2.32
N SER A 29 0.87 8.50 -2.26
CA SER A 29 1.59 7.90 -3.37
C SER A 29 0.79 6.69 -3.85
N LEU A 30 0.74 6.48 -5.15
CA LEU A 30 0.08 5.31 -5.72
C LEU A 30 1.10 4.19 -5.87
N GLY A 31 0.68 2.99 -5.51
CA GLY A 31 1.47 1.80 -5.72
C GLY A 31 0.54 0.63 -6.01
N TYR A 32 1.11 -0.51 -6.24
CA TYR A 32 0.33 -1.73 -6.46
C TYR A 32 1.02 -2.90 -5.77
N ILE A 33 0.23 -3.92 -5.47
CA ILE A 33 0.74 -5.10 -4.78
C ILE A 33 1.50 -5.97 -5.77
N VAL A 34 2.73 -6.33 -5.40
CA VAL A 34 3.56 -7.25 -6.18
C VAL A 34 3.96 -8.41 -5.28
N LYS A 35 4.35 -9.52 -5.89
CA LYS A 35 4.85 -10.67 -5.17
C LYS A 35 6.35 -10.75 -5.35
N SER A 36 7.07 -10.77 -4.24
CA SER A 36 8.52 -10.93 -4.24
C SER A 36 8.86 -12.18 -3.42
N GLY A 37 9.19 -13.27 -4.11
CA GLY A 37 9.40 -14.55 -3.45
C GLY A 37 8.12 -15.02 -2.77
N ARG A 38 8.15 -15.19 -1.46
CA ARG A 38 7.00 -15.63 -0.66
C ARG A 38 6.22 -14.48 -0.02
N LYS A 39 6.66 -13.24 -0.25
CA LYS A 39 6.07 -12.08 0.40
C LYS A 39 5.40 -11.18 -0.62
N LYS A 40 4.31 -10.55 -0.23
CA LYS A 40 3.73 -9.47 -0.99
C LYS A 40 4.37 -8.16 -0.57
N MET A 41 4.60 -7.28 -1.53
CA MET A 41 5.20 -5.97 -1.29
C MET A 41 4.44 -4.93 -2.09
N LEU A 42 4.67 -3.65 -1.80
CA LEU A 42 4.11 -2.56 -2.58
C LEU A 42 5.18 -1.97 -3.49
N LYS A 43 4.85 -1.83 -4.76
CA LYS A 43 5.71 -1.23 -5.77
C LYS A 43 5.12 0.11 -6.17
N CYS A 44 5.86 1.18 -5.94
CA CYS A 44 5.51 2.51 -6.43
C CYS A 44 6.33 2.80 -7.68
N PRO A 45 5.78 3.58 -8.64
CA PRO A 45 6.56 3.97 -9.82
C PRO A 45 7.87 4.64 -9.41
N LEU A 46 8.95 4.30 -10.07
CA LEU A 46 10.30 4.87 -9.86
C LEU A 46 10.93 4.54 -8.50
N LEU A 47 10.30 3.67 -7.71
CA LEU A 47 10.83 3.25 -6.42
C LEU A 47 10.93 1.74 -6.35
N ASP A 48 11.86 1.25 -5.53
CA ASP A 48 11.97 -0.18 -5.27
C ASP A 48 10.77 -0.65 -4.45
N PRO A 49 10.40 -1.95 -4.56
CA PRO A 49 9.33 -2.49 -3.74
C PRO A 49 9.62 -2.33 -2.25
N VAL A 50 8.58 -2.00 -1.49
CA VAL A 50 8.69 -1.82 -0.04
C VAL A 50 7.79 -2.80 0.68
N ALA A 51 8.16 -3.15 1.90
CA ALA A 51 7.37 -4.06 2.72
C ALA A 51 6.01 -3.44 3.08
N ILE A 52 4.99 -4.28 3.16
CA ILE A 52 3.65 -3.87 3.60
C ILE A 52 3.62 -3.98 5.12
N VAL A 53 3.83 -2.85 5.80
CA VAL A 53 3.85 -2.77 7.26
C VAL A 53 3.10 -1.53 7.71
N ASP A 54 2.55 -1.56 8.91
CA ASP A 54 1.94 -0.38 9.50
C ASP A 54 3.03 0.61 9.86
N ARG A 55 2.85 1.87 9.49
CA ARG A 55 3.82 2.94 9.75
C ARG A 55 3.14 4.08 10.48
N VAL A 56 3.84 4.63 11.46
CA VAL A 56 3.37 5.83 12.17
C VAL A 56 3.28 6.98 11.17
N GLY A 57 2.15 7.67 11.17
CA GLY A 57 1.92 8.83 10.31
C GLY A 57 1.41 8.50 8.92
N TYR A 58 1.22 7.23 8.58
CA TYR A 58 0.72 6.79 7.28
C TYR A 58 -0.38 5.76 7.44
N HIS A 59 -1.21 5.64 6.41
CA HIS A 59 -2.18 4.56 6.32
C HIS A 59 -2.35 4.15 4.85
N TYR A 60 -3.03 3.03 4.64
CA TYR A 60 -3.30 2.51 3.29
C TYR A 60 -4.78 2.67 2.96
N GLU A 61 -5.06 2.94 1.69
CA GLU A 61 -6.43 2.97 1.15
C GLU A 61 -6.42 2.30 -0.22
N ARG A 62 -7.55 1.73 -0.62
CA ARG A 62 -7.66 1.24 -1.99
C ARG A 62 -7.78 2.42 -2.94
N ALA A 63 -7.03 2.37 -4.03
CA ALA A 63 -7.05 3.44 -5.03
C ALA A 63 -8.36 3.43 -5.83
N LYS A 64 -8.98 2.25 -5.97
CA LYS A 64 -10.28 2.09 -6.63
C LYS A 64 -11.20 1.31 -5.71
N GLU A 65 -12.40 1.79 -5.60
CA GLU A 65 -13.45 1.12 -4.84
C GLU A 65 -14.41 0.38 -5.77
#